data_5d63cde46db7b96d09ebf77ebc96d488
#
_entry.id   5d63cde46db7b96d09ebf77ebc96d488
#
_cell.length_a   1.000
_cell.length_b   1.000
_cell.length_c   1.000
_cell.angle_alpha   90.00
_cell.angle_beta   90.00
_cell.angle_gamma   90.00
#
_symmetry.space_group_name_H-M   'P 1'
#
loop_
_entity.id
_entity.type
_entity.pdbx_description
1 polymer ?
#
loop_
_entity_poly.entity_id
_entity_poly.type
_entity_poly.pdbx_seq_one_letter_code
_entity_poly.pdbx_strand_id
1 'polypeptide(L)'
;MLKLNQKYIELVNNEEKELIDIFSEIDNNTFNNSKKVLDAFHKYNISESDLNGTTGYGYNDIGRDKIESIFAYILDTEDALVRTQIISGSHAISTALFAILRPNDTLLTITGTPYDTLHEVIGIKPNNSSLMSYNINYKEIDLKDNDFDYDKIKEKIENNNIKMIHIQRSRGYSLRDSLDVNKVNKVIEFIKNMNKDIIIFVDNCYCEFVETINPKADLIAGSLIKNLGGGIARNG
;
A
#
# COMPACT_ATOMS: atom_id res chain seq x y z
N MET A 1 -15.54 -36.15 16.71
CA MET A 1 -16.16 -34.82 16.68
C MET A 1 -15.88 -34.14 18.01
N LEU A 2 -15.11 -33.06 18.05
CA LEU A 2 -14.84 -32.32 19.27
C LEU A 2 -16.15 -31.69 19.78
N LYS A 3 -16.59 -32.07 20.98
CA LYS A 3 -17.73 -31.39 21.66
C LYS A 3 -17.21 -30.08 22.25
N LEU A 4 -17.55 -28.95 21.62
CA LEU A 4 -17.31 -27.63 22.18
C LEU A 4 -18.18 -27.43 23.43
N ASN A 5 -17.64 -26.78 24.45
CA ASN A 5 -18.40 -26.46 25.66
C ASN A 5 -19.43 -25.37 25.32
N GLN A 6 -20.69 -25.62 25.68
CA GLN A 6 -21.82 -24.73 25.41
C GLN A 6 -21.57 -23.29 25.88
N LYS A 7 -20.90 -23.12 27.01
CA LYS A 7 -20.51 -21.78 27.53
C LYS A 7 -19.69 -20.97 26.56
N TYR A 8 -18.76 -21.61 25.82
CA TYR A 8 -17.94 -20.88 24.84
C TYR A 8 -18.73 -20.55 23.57
N ILE A 9 -19.65 -21.41 23.18
CA ILE A 9 -20.55 -21.15 22.04
C ILE A 9 -21.45 -19.95 22.35
N GLU A 10 -22.03 -19.91 23.55
CA GLU A 10 -22.88 -18.79 24.01
C GLU A 10 -22.09 -17.49 24.10
N LEU A 11 -20.84 -17.53 24.60
CA LEU A 11 -19.96 -16.35 24.64
C LEU A 11 -19.72 -15.80 23.23
N VAL A 12 -19.27 -16.63 22.30
CA VAL A 12 -19.00 -16.21 20.91
C VAL A 12 -20.26 -15.64 20.25
N ASN A 13 -21.41 -16.32 20.39
CA ASN A 13 -22.66 -15.85 19.79
C ASN A 13 -23.13 -14.51 20.37
N ASN A 14 -22.82 -14.20 21.63
CA ASN A 14 -23.16 -12.92 22.23
C ASN A 14 -22.25 -11.81 21.73
N GLU A 15 -20.94 -12.04 21.67
CA GLU A 15 -19.97 -11.10 21.11
C GLU A 15 -20.26 -10.80 19.62
N GLU A 16 -20.61 -11.84 18.82
CA GLU A 16 -21.00 -11.65 17.42
C GLU A 16 -22.22 -10.73 17.25
N LYS A 17 -23.20 -10.81 18.18
CA LYS A 17 -24.36 -9.90 18.13
C LYS A 17 -24.00 -8.45 18.41
N GLU A 18 -23.02 -8.21 19.29
CA GLU A 18 -22.54 -6.85 19.58
C GLU A 18 -21.74 -6.27 18.41
N LEU A 19 -21.16 -7.12 17.56
CA LEU A 19 -20.34 -6.72 16.40
C LEU A 19 -21.11 -6.66 15.07
N ILE A 20 -22.44 -6.88 15.07
CA ILE A 20 -23.23 -7.02 13.84
C ILE A 20 -23.17 -5.79 12.94
N ASP A 21 -23.12 -4.60 13.51
CA ASP A 21 -23.01 -3.35 12.76
C ASP A 21 -21.64 -3.24 12.07
N ILE A 22 -20.58 -3.65 12.77
CA ILE A 22 -19.20 -3.68 12.20
C ILE A 22 -19.12 -4.70 11.08
N PHE A 23 -19.69 -5.90 11.26
CA PHE A 23 -19.73 -6.90 10.20
C PHE A 23 -20.52 -6.42 8.98
N SER A 24 -21.65 -5.74 9.21
CA SER A 24 -22.44 -5.18 8.12
C SER A 24 -21.68 -4.10 7.33
N GLU A 25 -20.87 -3.28 8.00
CA GLU A 25 -19.99 -2.32 7.32
C GLU A 25 -18.91 -3.02 6.48
N ILE A 26 -18.26 -4.05 7.04
CA ILE A 26 -17.27 -4.86 6.32
C ILE A 26 -17.90 -5.53 5.09
N ASP A 27 -19.09 -6.09 5.21
CA ASP A 27 -19.82 -6.72 4.11
C ASP A 27 -20.16 -5.72 3.01
N ASN A 28 -20.59 -4.52 3.37
CA ASN A 28 -20.84 -3.43 2.41
C ASN A 28 -19.56 -3.00 1.68
N ASN A 29 -18.45 -2.86 2.39
CA ASN A 29 -17.15 -2.54 1.78
C ASN A 29 -16.71 -3.66 0.84
N THR A 30 -16.86 -4.91 1.23
CA THR A 30 -16.56 -6.08 0.41
C THR A 30 -17.42 -6.12 -0.86
N PHE A 31 -18.72 -5.87 -0.75
CA PHE A 31 -19.62 -5.80 -1.89
C PHE A 31 -19.22 -4.71 -2.88
N ASN A 32 -18.98 -3.49 -2.39
CA ASN A 32 -18.61 -2.36 -3.24
C ASN A 32 -17.27 -2.57 -3.95
N ASN A 33 -16.26 -3.09 -3.25
CA ASN A 33 -14.96 -3.40 -3.84
C ASN A 33 -15.06 -4.55 -4.85
N SER A 34 -15.82 -5.61 -4.54
CA SER A 34 -16.07 -6.72 -5.49
C SER A 34 -16.77 -6.22 -6.76
N LYS A 35 -17.77 -5.35 -6.60
CA LYS A 35 -18.46 -4.70 -7.72
C LYS A 35 -17.47 -3.89 -8.57
N LYS A 36 -16.59 -3.08 -7.95
CA LYS A 36 -15.56 -2.28 -8.66
C LYS A 36 -14.64 -3.17 -9.49
N VAL A 37 -14.23 -4.33 -8.96
CA VAL A 37 -13.43 -5.31 -9.69
C VAL A 37 -14.19 -5.88 -10.89
N LEU A 38 -15.44 -6.30 -10.71
CA LEU A 38 -16.27 -6.80 -11.80
C LEU A 38 -16.54 -5.74 -12.88
N ASP A 39 -16.80 -4.51 -12.48
CA ASP A 39 -16.97 -3.38 -13.40
C ASP A 39 -15.69 -3.15 -14.22
N ALA A 40 -14.50 -3.29 -13.61
CA ALA A 40 -13.23 -3.22 -14.33
C ALA A 40 -13.08 -4.36 -15.36
N PHE A 41 -13.41 -5.59 -14.99
CA PHE A 41 -13.38 -6.75 -15.90
C PHE A 41 -14.29 -6.54 -17.10
N HIS A 42 -15.50 -6.05 -16.88
CA HIS A 42 -16.43 -5.70 -17.98
C HIS A 42 -15.90 -4.55 -18.84
N LYS A 43 -15.40 -3.48 -18.22
CA LYS A 43 -14.86 -2.31 -18.93
C LYS A 43 -13.73 -2.67 -19.88
N TYR A 44 -12.83 -3.57 -19.46
CA TYR A 44 -11.68 -3.99 -20.26
C TYR A 44 -11.94 -5.27 -21.06
N ASN A 45 -13.19 -5.76 -21.10
CA ASN A 45 -13.62 -6.93 -21.86
C ASN A 45 -12.71 -8.14 -21.62
N ILE A 46 -12.54 -8.53 -20.36
CA ILE A 46 -11.74 -9.70 -20.01
C ILE A 46 -12.41 -10.96 -20.54
N SER A 47 -11.64 -11.79 -21.22
CA SER A 47 -12.07 -13.03 -21.83
C SER A 47 -11.06 -14.15 -21.59
N GLU A 48 -11.44 -15.38 -21.95
CA GLU A 48 -10.57 -16.56 -21.82
C GLU A 48 -9.25 -16.38 -22.58
N SER A 49 -9.25 -15.68 -23.71
CA SER A 49 -8.02 -15.42 -24.49
C SER A 49 -6.98 -14.60 -23.75
N ASP A 50 -7.38 -13.77 -22.77
CA ASP A 50 -6.48 -12.95 -21.96
C ASP A 50 -5.72 -13.77 -20.91
N LEU A 51 -6.21 -14.98 -20.61
CA LEU A 51 -5.60 -15.92 -19.68
C LEU A 51 -4.59 -16.85 -20.35
N ASN A 52 -4.49 -16.80 -21.68
CA ASN A 52 -3.52 -17.61 -22.41
C ASN A 52 -2.13 -17.01 -22.27
N GLY A 53 -1.12 -17.87 -22.10
CA GLY A 53 0.27 -17.46 -22.08
C GLY A 53 0.74 -16.92 -23.44
N THR A 54 1.71 -16.01 -23.41
CA THR A 54 2.38 -15.47 -24.58
C THR A 54 3.83 -15.89 -24.64
N THR A 55 4.56 -15.47 -25.68
CA THR A 55 6.01 -15.71 -25.78
C THR A 55 6.76 -14.94 -24.70
N GLY A 56 7.98 -15.39 -24.35
CA GLY A 56 8.80 -14.76 -23.33
C GLY A 56 9.21 -13.30 -23.61
N TYR A 57 9.06 -12.81 -24.84
CA TYR A 57 9.33 -11.42 -25.19
C TYR A 57 8.25 -10.44 -24.74
N GLY A 58 7.01 -10.91 -24.45
CA GLY A 58 5.91 -10.09 -23.99
C GLY A 58 5.37 -9.08 -25.01
N TYR A 59 5.73 -9.21 -26.29
CA TYR A 59 5.12 -8.41 -27.37
C TYR A 59 3.69 -8.89 -27.62
N ASN A 60 2.74 -7.94 -27.63
CA ASN A 60 1.31 -8.22 -27.81
C ASN A 60 0.73 -9.12 -26.70
N ASP A 61 1.22 -9.00 -25.50
CA ASP A 61 0.66 -9.67 -24.33
C ASP A 61 -0.57 -8.91 -23.84
N ILE A 62 -1.72 -9.19 -24.45
CA ILE A 62 -2.99 -8.50 -24.20
C ILE A 62 -3.42 -8.67 -22.74
N GLY A 63 -3.28 -9.87 -22.18
CA GLY A 63 -3.64 -10.14 -20.79
C GLY A 63 -2.83 -9.32 -19.79
N ARG A 64 -1.54 -9.14 -20.08
CA ARG A 64 -0.64 -8.34 -19.26
C ARG A 64 -0.98 -6.85 -19.29
N ASP A 65 -1.30 -6.30 -20.46
CA ASP A 65 -1.68 -4.90 -20.59
C ASP A 65 -3.05 -4.63 -19.95
N LYS A 66 -3.98 -5.59 -20.07
CA LYS A 66 -5.29 -5.50 -19.43
C LYS A 66 -5.23 -5.56 -17.90
N ILE A 67 -4.40 -6.42 -17.32
CA ILE A 67 -4.28 -6.49 -15.85
C ILE A 67 -3.78 -5.17 -15.27
N GLU A 68 -2.83 -4.50 -15.92
CA GLU A 68 -2.35 -3.19 -15.51
C GLU A 68 -3.45 -2.12 -15.62
N SER A 69 -4.19 -2.11 -16.71
CA SER A 69 -5.35 -1.23 -16.87
C SER A 69 -6.45 -1.47 -15.82
N ILE A 70 -6.67 -2.73 -15.42
CA ILE A 70 -7.60 -3.09 -14.34
C ILE A 70 -7.13 -2.54 -13.01
N PHE A 71 -5.84 -2.74 -12.67
CA PHE A 71 -5.28 -2.23 -11.42
C PHE A 71 -5.31 -0.70 -11.37
N ALA A 72 -4.95 -0.02 -12.46
CA ALA A 72 -5.05 1.43 -12.56
C ALA A 72 -6.49 1.91 -12.30
N TYR A 73 -7.48 1.26 -12.91
CA TYR A 73 -8.89 1.58 -12.70
C TYR A 73 -9.37 1.35 -11.26
N ILE A 74 -9.01 0.20 -10.67
CA ILE A 74 -9.44 -0.16 -9.32
C ILE A 74 -8.81 0.76 -8.27
N LEU A 75 -7.56 1.16 -8.47
CA LEU A 75 -6.81 2.01 -7.54
C LEU A 75 -6.96 3.51 -7.82
N ASP A 76 -7.75 3.90 -8.82
CA ASP A 76 -7.98 5.29 -9.25
C ASP A 76 -6.66 6.01 -9.58
N THR A 77 -5.73 5.30 -10.26
CA THR A 77 -4.44 5.81 -10.70
C THR A 77 -4.38 5.96 -12.23
N GLU A 78 -3.43 6.77 -12.72
CA GLU A 78 -3.23 6.97 -14.16
C GLU A 78 -2.71 5.72 -14.84
N ASP A 79 -1.86 4.94 -14.14
CA ASP A 79 -1.23 3.73 -14.65
C ASP A 79 -0.92 2.76 -13.50
N ALA A 80 -0.61 1.50 -13.84
CA ALA A 80 -0.19 0.50 -12.89
C ALA A 80 0.88 -0.40 -13.51
N LEU A 81 1.77 -0.91 -12.66
CA LEU A 81 2.78 -1.89 -13.04
C LEU A 81 2.55 -3.19 -12.27
N VAL A 82 2.08 -4.22 -12.97
CA VAL A 82 1.78 -5.54 -12.40
C VAL A 82 2.56 -6.59 -13.18
N ARG A 83 3.69 -7.01 -12.65
CA ARG A 83 4.63 -7.90 -13.36
C ARG A 83 5.04 -9.08 -12.49
N THR A 84 5.16 -10.25 -13.10
CA THR A 84 5.70 -11.45 -12.43
C THR A 84 7.15 -11.27 -11.98
N GLN A 85 7.89 -10.35 -12.58
CA GLN A 85 9.25 -9.97 -12.21
C GLN A 85 9.30 -9.17 -10.89
N ILE A 86 8.21 -8.54 -10.49
CA ILE A 86 8.07 -7.92 -9.16
C ILE A 86 7.58 -9.00 -8.21
N ILE A 87 8.49 -9.71 -7.58
CA ILE A 87 8.24 -10.98 -6.88
C ILE A 87 7.59 -10.85 -5.50
N SER A 88 7.46 -9.63 -4.97
CA SER A 88 6.87 -9.38 -3.65
C SER A 88 6.52 -7.91 -3.46
N GLY A 89 5.71 -7.59 -2.45
CA GLY A 89 5.44 -6.22 -2.03
C GLY A 89 6.73 -5.46 -1.63
N SER A 90 7.66 -6.10 -0.92
CA SER A 90 8.96 -5.48 -0.59
C SER A 90 9.78 -5.16 -1.84
N HIS A 91 9.71 -6.00 -2.88
CA HIS A 91 10.36 -5.72 -4.16
C HIS A 91 9.67 -4.55 -4.88
N ALA A 92 8.35 -4.47 -4.88
CA ALA A 92 7.63 -3.33 -5.44
C ALA A 92 8.02 -2.02 -4.75
N ILE A 93 8.04 -2.01 -3.41
CA ILE A 93 8.42 -0.83 -2.62
C ILE A 93 9.88 -0.44 -2.88
N SER A 94 10.82 -1.38 -2.84
CA SER A 94 12.24 -1.08 -3.10
C SER A 94 12.45 -0.57 -4.52
N THR A 95 11.77 -1.16 -5.50
CA THR A 95 11.82 -0.70 -6.90
C THR A 95 11.35 0.75 -7.02
N ALA A 96 10.23 1.11 -6.39
CA ALA A 96 9.73 2.48 -6.38
C ALA A 96 10.71 3.46 -5.72
N LEU A 97 11.30 3.08 -4.58
CA LEU A 97 12.29 3.91 -3.89
C LEU A 97 13.53 4.18 -4.78
N PHE A 98 14.12 3.13 -5.36
CA PHE A 98 15.29 3.28 -6.24
C PHE A 98 14.96 3.91 -7.60
N ALA A 99 13.72 3.81 -8.08
CA ALA A 99 13.31 4.47 -9.30
C ALA A 99 13.32 6.00 -9.18
N ILE A 100 12.97 6.54 -8.02
CA ILE A 100 12.78 7.98 -7.81
C ILE A 100 13.99 8.63 -7.16
N LEU A 101 14.54 8.02 -6.10
CA LEU A 101 15.59 8.63 -5.28
C LEU A 101 16.95 8.59 -5.96
N ARG A 102 17.70 9.68 -5.82
CA ARG A 102 19.07 9.86 -6.35
C ARG A 102 20.01 10.30 -5.23
N PRO A 103 21.33 10.18 -5.40
CA PRO A 103 22.32 10.68 -4.43
C PRO A 103 22.03 12.11 -4.00
N ASN A 104 22.09 12.36 -2.69
CA ASN A 104 21.76 13.60 -1.97
C ASN A 104 20.25 13.90 -1.82
N ASP A 105 19.35 13.10 -2.39
CA ASP A 105 17.94 13.19 -2.06
C ASP A 105 17.69 12.76 -0.60
N THR A 106 16.58 13.19 -0.03
CA THR A 106 16.13 12.76 1.28
C THR A 106 14.80 12.02 1.18
N LEU A 107 14.79 10.78 1.70
CA LEU A 107 13.59 10.02 2.02
C LEU A 107 13.14 10.38 3.43
N LEU A 108 11.90 10.83 3.60
CA LEU A 108 11.28 11.07 4.89
C LEU A 108 10.13 10.08 5.12
N THR A 109 10.19 9.25 6.16
CA THR A 109 9.04 8.46 6.60
C THR A 109 8.29 9.23 7.69
N ILE A 110 6.96 9.27 7.61
CA ILE A 110 6.11 10.05 8.53
C ILE A 110 5.15 9.17 9.35
N THR A 111 5.45 7.89 9.40
CA THR A 111 4.71 6.88 10.16
C THR A 111 5.62 6.07 11.08
N GLY A 112 6.75 6.66 11.46
CA GLY A 112 7.84 6.02 12.19
C GLY A 112 8.71 5.16 11.29
N THR A 113 9.51 4.29 11.91
CA THR A 113 10.40 3.36 11.21
C THR A 113 9.57 2.42 10.33
N PRO A 114 9.89 2.26 9.04
CA PRO A 114 9.19 1.35 8.14
C PRO A 114 9.29 -0.12 8.58
N TYR A 115 8.48 -0.97 7.93
CA TYR A 115 8.49 -2.41 8.17
C TYR A 115 9.91 -3.00 8.01
N ASP A 116 10.25 -4.00 8.79
CA ASP A 116 11.60 -4.56 8.96
C ASP A 116 12.27 -5.02 7.65
N THR A 117 11.49 -5.51 6.68
CA THR A 117 12.02 -5.91 5.35
C THR A 117 12.63 -4.74 4.57
N LEU A 118 12.29 -3.50 4.92
CA LEU A 118 12.84 -2.29 4.31
C LEU A 118 14.08 -1.75 5.03
N HIS A 119 14.40 -2.25 6.22
CA HIS A 119 15.53 -1.74 6.99
C HIS A 119 16.87 -1.89 6.25
N GLU A 120 17.10 -3.03 5.58
CA GLU A 120 18.30 -3.24 4.76
C GLU A 120 18.25 -2.47 3.44
N VAL A 121 17.06 -2.34 2.83
CA VAL A 121 16.84 -1.57 1.60
C VAL A 121 17.16 -0.09 1.80
N ILE A 122 16.69 0.47 2.92
CA ILE A 122 16.94 1.88 3.25
C ILE A 122 18.37 2.07 3.77
N GLY A 123 18.87 1.15 4.58
CA GLY A 123 20.17 1.20 5.24
C GLY A 123 20.08 1.51 6.73
N ILE A 124 18.88 1.48 7.33
CA ILE A 124 18.67 1.54 8.79
C ILE A 124 19.43 0.39 9.43
N LYS A 125 19.33 -0.80 8.85
CA LYS A 125 20.26 -1.90 9.09
C LYS A 125 21.35 -1.84 8.02
N PRO A 126 22.64 -1.75 8.37
CA PRO A 126 23.73 -1.54 7.42
C PRO A 126 23.74 -2.57 6.29
N ASN A 127 23.77 -2.09 5.05
CA ASN A 127 23.85 -2.91 3.84
C ASN A 127 24.53 -2.09 2.74
N ASN A 128 25.48 -2.71 2.03
CA ASN A 128 26.27 -2.04 0.99
C ASN A 128 25.46 -1.74 -0.30
N SER A 129 24.25 -2.29 -0.41
CA SER A 129 23.33 -2.05 -1.55
C SER A 129 22.08 -1.25 -1.12
N SER A 130 22.15 -0.53 -0.01
CA SER A 130 21.06 0.27 0.53
C SER A 130 20.98 1.67 -0.06
N LEU A 131 19.86 2.35 0.08
CA LEU A 131 19.70 3.76 -0.30
C LEU A 131 20.79 4.64 0.37
N MET A 132 21.03 4.43 1.67
CA MET A 132 22.04 5.20 2.40
C MET A 132 23.46 4.95 1.87
N SER A 133 23.78 3.73 1.41
CA SER A 133 25.07 3.41 0.80
C SER A 133 25.27 4.10 -0.55
N TYR A 134 24.19 4.49 -1.22
CA TYR A 134 24.19 5.32 -2.43
C TYR A 134 24.04 6.83 -2.14
N ASN A 135 24.36 7.24 -0.90
CA ASN A 135 24.31 8.64 -0.48
C ASN A 135 22.92 9.28 -0.55
N ILE A 136 21.87 8.49 -0.29
CA ILE A 136 20.50 8.97 -0.11
C ILE A 136 20.28 9.15 1.40
N ASN A 137 19.78 10.30 1.81
CA ASN A 137 19.53 10.61 3.20
C ASN A 137 18.20 9.98 3.66
N TYR A 138 18.17 9.50 4.89
CA TYR A 138 16.98 8.98 5.53
C TYR A 138 16.62 9.78 6.78
N LYS A 139 15.34 10.08 6.94
CA LYS A 139 14.76 10.73 8.13
C LYS A 139 13.42 10.10 8.45
N GLU A 140 13.02 10.16 9.71
CA GLU A 140 11.73 9.64 10.15
C GLU A 140 11.05 10.57 11.16
N ILE A 141 9.73 10.47 11.23
CA ILE A 141 8.84 11.11 12.19
C ILE A 141 7.84 10.07 12.65
N ASP A 142 7.74 9.88 13.95
CA ASP A 142 6.70 9.03 14.55
C ASP A 142 5.34 9.70 14.49
N LEU A 143 4.27 8.89 14.48
CA LEU A 143 2.93 9.39 14.70
C LEU A 143 2.81 9.97 16.11
N LYS A 144 1.92 10.94 16.26
CA LYS A 144 1.54 11.56 17.52
C LYS A 144 0.07 11.28 17.78
N ASP A 145 -0.25 10.63 18.89
CA ASP A 145 -1.62 10.30 19.29
C ASP A 145 -2.43 9.56 18.19
N ASN A 146 -1.80 8.57 17.54
CA ASN A 146 -2.35 7.82 16.39
C ASN A 146 -2.72 8.69 15.18
N ASP A 147 -2.12 9.88 15.02
CA ASP A 147 -2.27 10.74 13.85
C ASP A 147 -0.90 11.29 13.42
N PHE A 148 -0.85 11.96 12.27
CA PHE A 148 0.37 12.58 11.76
C PHE A 148 0.80 13.78 12.61
N ASP A 149 2.10 13.91 12.87
CA ASP A 149 2.69 15.09 13.54
C ASP A 149 2.90 16.19 12.50
N TYR A 150 1.87 16.97 12.22
CA TYR A 150 1.88 18.01 11.20
C TYR A 150 2.94 19.09 11.46
N ASP A 151 3.21 19.40 12.73
CA ASP A 151 4.22 20.41 13.09
C ASP A 151 5.63 19.93 12.74
N LYS A 152 5.96 18.67 13.09
CA LYS A 152 7.25 18.08 12.72
C LYS A 152 7.38 17.86 11.21
N ILE A 153 6.31 17.47 10.54
CA ILE A 153 6.31 17.32 9.06
C ILE A 153 6.65 18.66 8.44
N LYS A 154 5.99 19.73 8.87
CA LYS A 154 6.25 21.09 8.39
C LYS A 154 7.71 21.50 8.63
N GLU A 155 8.20 21.35 9.86
CA GLU A 155 9.60 21.65 10.22
C GLU A 155 10.60 20.90 9.32
N LYS A 156 10.36 19.59 9.07
CA LYS A 156 11.27 18.80 8.25
C LYS A 156 11.25 19.20 6.78
N ILE A 157 10.08 19.56 6.24
CA ILE A 157 9.96 20.03 4.85
C ILE A 157 10.68 21.38 4.67
N GLU A 158 10.51 22.32 5.62
CA GLU A 158 11.10 23.65 5.55
C GLU A 158 12.64 23.63 5.70
N ASN A 159 13.18 22.70 6.49
CA ASN A 159 14.60 22.66 6.85
C ASN A 159 15.42 21.61 6.09
N ASN A 160 14.83 20.85 5.16
CA ASN A 160 15.53 19.79 4.45
C ASN A 160 15.09 19.71 2.99
N ASN A 161 15.98 19.23 2.14
CA ASN A 161 15.67 18.90 0.76
C ASN A 161 14.96 17.52 0.71
N ILE A 162 13.65 17.50 1.01
CA ILE A 162 12.85 16.27 0.96
C ILE A 162 12.44 16.00 -0.48
N LYS A 163 12.88 14.87 -1.03
CA LYS A 163 12.49 14.42 -2.37
C LYS A 163 11.24 13.54 -2.33
N MET A 164 11.17 12.63 -1.35
CA MET A 164 10.07 11.69 -1.22
C MET A 164 9.62 11.58 0.23
N ILE A 165 8.30 11.54 0.42
CA ILE A 165 7.68 11.18 1.70
C ILE A 165 7.03 9.79 1.55
N HIS A 166 7.42 8.88 2.44
CA HIS A 166 6.86 7.52 2.52
C HIS A 166 5.87 7.42 3.68
N ILE A 167 4.72 6.82 3.40
CA ILE A 167 3.63 6.58 4.35
C ILE A 167 3.32 5.09 4.36
N GLN A 168 3.57 4.41 5.47
CA GLN A 168 3.13 3.03 5.69
C GLN A 168 1.77 3.05 6.37
N ARG A 169 0.71 2.60 5.68
CA ARG A 169 -0.66 2.59 6.21
C ARG A 169 -0.85 1.55 7.30
N SER A 170 -0.41 0.32 7.06
CA SER A 170 -0.52 -0.75 8.05
C SER A 170 0.34 -0.48 9.28
N ARG A 171 -0.12 -0.96 10.44
CA ARG A 171 0.65 -0.81 11.68
C ARG A 171 1.90 -1.69 11.76
N GLY A 172 2.01 -2.71 10.88
CA GLY A 172 3.08 -3.71 10.99
C GLY A 172 3.03 -4.41 12.35
N TYR A 173 4.16 -4.43 13.05
CA TYR A 173 4.26 -4.98 14.41
C TYR A 173 4.09 -3.93 15.53
N SER A 174 3.86 -2.67 15.19
CA SER A 174 3.68 -1.62 16.17
C SER A 174 2.29 -1.69 16.83
N LEU A 175 2.14 -1.06 18.01
CA LEU A 175 0.86 -1.02 18.74
C LEU A 175 -0.05 0.15 18.30
N ARG A 176 0.36 0.91 17.28
CA ARG A 176 -0.46 1.99 16.73
C ARG A 176 -1.64 1.47 15.90
N ASP A 177 -2.62 2.30 15.66
CA ASP A 177 -3.68 1.98 14.71
C ASP A 177 -3.18 1.96 13.25
N SER A 178 -3.88 1.25 12.39
CA SER A 178 -3.73 1.40 10.94
C SER A 178 -4.34 2.74 10.51
N LEU A 179 -3.78 3.34 9.46
CA LEU A 179 -4.21 4.66 8.99
C LEU A 179 -5.32 4.50 7.93
N ASP A 180 -6.47 5.10 8.19
CA ASP A 180 -7.55 5.21 7.21
C ASP A 180 -7.17 6.14 6.05
N VAL A 181 -7.86 5.96 4.91
CA VAL A 181 -7.55 6.73 3.69
C VAL A 181 -7.81 8.21 3.85
N ASN A 182 -8.80 8.61 4.67
CA ASN A 182 -9.12 10.03 4.88
C ASN A 182 -7.98 10.76 5.61
N LYS A 183 -7.41 10.14 6.68
CA LYS A 183 -6.23 10.67 7.35
C LYS A 183 -5.04 10.79 6.39
N VAL A 184 -4.81 9.74 5.61
CA VAL A 184 -3.72 9.74 4.61
C VAL A 184 -3.93 10.83 3.55
N ASN A 185 -5.13 10.97 2.99
CA ASN A 185 -5.40 12.00 1.99
C ASN A 185 -5.28 13.42 2.56
N LYS A 186 -5.67 13.62 3.82
CA LYS A 186 -5.52 14.91 4.51
C LYS A 186 -4.05 15.32 4.68
N VAL A 187 -3.18 14.40 5.09
CA VAL A 187 -1.74 14.71 5.20
C VAL A 187 -1.10 14.89 3.83
N ILE A 188 -1.53 14.15 2.81
CA ILE A 188 -1.05 14.34 1.43
C ILE A 188 -1.40 15.75 0.96
N GLU A 189 -2.65 16.19 1.13
CA GLU A 189 -3.06 17.55 0.77
C GLU A 189 -2.25 18.62 1.52
N PHE A 190 -2.04 18.45 2.81
CA PHE A 190 -1.20 19.33 3.62
C PHE A 190 0.21 19.46 3.04
N ILE A 191 0.87 18.33 2.74
CA ILE A 191 2.23 18.31 2.17
C ILE A 191 2.26 18.96 0.79
N LYS A 192 1.32 18.61 -0.09
CA LYS A 192 1.25 19.16 -1.46
C LYS A 192 0.95 20.65 -1.50
N ASN A 193 0.24 21.18 -0.50
CA ASN A 193 0.05 22.64 -0.33
C ASN A 193 1.34 23.36 0.09
N MET A 194 2.24 22.69 0.78
CA MET A 194 3.55 23.24 1.14
C MET A 194 4.55 23.15 -0.01
N ASN A 195 4.63 21.97 -0.64
CA ASN A 195 5.55 21.72 -1.76
C ASN A 195 4.99 20.62 -2.68
N LYS A 196 4.60 21.01 -3.89
CA LYS A 196 4.01 20.10 -4.91
C LYS A 196 5.03 19.12 -5.50
N ASP A 197 6.32 19.44 -5.43
CA ASP A 197 7.40 18.63 -6.05
C ASP A 197 7.82 17.44 -5.18
N ILE A 198 7.39 17.40 -3.92
CA ILE A 198 7.62 16.25 -3.05
C ILE A 198 6.77 15.07 -3.55
N ILE A 199 7.42 13.96 -3.84
CA ILE A 199 6.76 12.72 -4.24
C ILE A 199 6.18 12.04 -3.00
N ILE A 200 4.88 11.75 -3.02
CA ILE A 200 4.22 10.99 -1.95
C ILE A 200 4.11 9.54 -2.37
N PHE A 201 4.70 8.67 -1.57
CA PHE A 201 4.69 7.23 -1.77
C PHE A 201 3.96 6.52 -0.62
N VAL A 202 2.89 5.78 -0.93
CA VAL A 202 2.11 5.03 0.06
C VAL A 202 2.37 3.53 -0.07
N ASP A 203 2.89 2.92 0.99
CA ASP A 203 2.84 1.48 1.21
C ASP A 203 1.43 1.12 1.69
N ASN A 204 0.66 0.51 0.78
CA ASN A 204 -0.73 0.13 0.99
C ASN A 204 -0.90 -1.35 1.37
N CYS A 205 0.18 -2.09 1.58
CA CYS A 205 0.14 -3.49 1.97
C CYS A 205 -0.76 -3.73 3.18
N TYR A 206 -1.65 -4.72 3.09
CA TYR A 206 -2.72 -5.06 4.04
C TYR A 206 -3.90 -4.06 4.11
N CYS A 207 -3.83 -2.94 3.41
CA CYS A 207 -4.88 -1.93 3.45
C CYS A 207 -5.66 -1.84 2.13
N GLU A 208 -5.30 -2.66 1.14
CA GLU A 208 -6.00 -2.75 -0.12
C GLU A 208 -7.39 -3.36 0.10
N PHE A 209 -8.43 -2.77 -0.46
CA PHE A 209 -9.84 -3.19 -0.34
C PHE A 209 -10.44 -3.17 1.07
N VAL A 210 -9.74 -2.65 2.07
CA VAL A 210 -10.30 -2.44 3.41
C VAL A 210 -11.33 -1.31 3.39
N GLU A 211 -11.08 -0.29 2.56
CA GLU A 211 -11.97 0.83 2.32
C GLU A 211 -12.37 0.89 0.84
N THR A 212 -13.41 1.66 0.51
CA THR A 212 -13.91 1.81 -0.87
C THR A 212 -13.19 2.91 -1.66
N ILE A 213 -12.38 3.72 -0.99
CA ILE A 213 -11.57 4.80 -1.56
C ILE A 213 -10.07 4.47 -1.47
N ASN A 214 -9.27 5.13 -2.30
CA ASN A 214 -7.84 4.92 -2.37
C ASN A 214 -7.04 6.16 -1.94
N PRO A 215 -5.78 6.00 -1.47
CA PRO A 215 -4.88 7.12 -1.25
C PRO A 215 -4.62 7.91 -2.54
N LYS A 216 -4.66 9.24 -2.46
CA LYS A 216 -4.35 10.16 -3.57
C LYS A 216 -2.86 10.47 -3.63
N ALA A 217 -2.03 9.44 -3.66
CA ALA A 217 -0.57 9.55 -3.68
C ALA A 217 -0.03 9.57 -5.10
N ASP A 218 1.22 10.04 -5.28
CA ASP A 218 1.92 9.96 -6.57
C ASP A 218 2.31 8.51 -6.90
N LEU A 219 2.60 7.70 -5.86
CA LEU A 219 2.89 6.27 -5.99
C LEU A 219 2.19 5.48 -4.87
N ILE A 220 1.66 4.33 -5.23
CA ILE A 220 1.09 3.35 -4.30
C ILE A 220 1.74 1.99 -4.58
N ALA A 221 2.20 1.30 -3.56
CA ALA A 221 2.62 -0.10 -3.68
C ALA A 221 1.75 -1.00 -2.82
N GLY A 222 1.48 -2.19 -3.33
CA GLY A 222 0.73 -3.23 -2.65
C GLY A 222 1.40 -4.59 -2.78
N SER A 223 0.76 -5.63 -2.25
CA SER A 223 1.27 -7.00 -2.32
C SER A 223 0.16 -7.96 -2.69
N LEU A 224 0.31 -8.65 -3.81
CA LEU A 224 -0.71 -9.61 -4.30
C LEU A 224 -0.81 -10.87 -3.46
N ILE A 225 0.19 -11.18 -2.62
CA ILE A 225 0.07 -12.28 -1.64
C ILE A 225 -0.86 -11.90 -0.46
N LYS A 226 -1.20 -10.63 -0.35
CA LYS A 226 -2.09 -10.07 0.69
C LYS A 226 -3.49 -9.85 0.09
N ASN A 227 -4.13 -8.74 0.41
CA ASN A 227 -5.54 -8.50 0.08
C ASN A 227 -5.84 -8.53 -1.43
N LEU A 228 -4.99 -7.93 -2.27
CA LEU A 228 -5.21 -7.85 -3.72
C LEU A 228 -5.23 -9.21 -4.43
N GLY A 229 -4.41 -10.15 -3.99
CA GLY A 229 -4.30 -11.47 -4.60
C GLY A 229 -4.93 -12.59 -3.76
N GLY A 230 -5.63 -12.25 -2.67
CA GLY A 230 -6.26 -13.23 -1.79
C GLY A 230 -5.29 -14.23 -1.14
N GLY A 231 -4.02 -13.86 -0.98
CA GLY A 231 -2.98 -14.71 -0.43
C GLY A 231 -2.42 -15.77 -1.40
N ILE A 232 -2.80 -15.74 -2.67
CA ILE A 232 -2.43 -16.77 -3.66
C ILE A 232 -1.28 -16.30 -4.56
N ALA A 233 -1.34 -15.08 -5.06
CA ALA A 233 -0.32 -14.53 -5.95
C ALA A 233 0.92 -14.07 -5.16
N ARG A 234 2.12 -14.28 -5.72
CA ARG A 234 3.39 -13.96 -5.08
C ARG A 234 4.03 -12.67 -5.61
N ASN A 235 3.24 -11.77 -6.11
CA ASN A 235 3.69 -10.56 -6.77
C ASN A 235 3.46 -9.31 -5.92
N GLY A 236 4.13 -8.28 -6.25
CA GLY A 236 3.89 -6.94 -5.75
C GLY A 236 3.55 -5.99 -6.87
#